data_733eba8860d52b6ee271107d21105d0a
#
_entry.id   733eba8860d52b6ee271107d21105d0a
#
_cell.length_a   1.000
_cell.length_b   1.000
_cell.length_c   1.000
_cell.angle_alpha   90.00
_cell.angle_beta   90.00
_cell.angle_gamma   90.00
#
_symmetry.space_group_name_H-M   'P 1'
#
loop_
_entity.id
_entity.type
_entity.pdbx_description
1 polymer ?
#
loop_
_entity_poly.entity_id
_entity_poly.type
_entity_poly.pdbx_seq_one_letter_code
_entity_poly.pdbx_strand_id
1 'polypeptide(L)'
;MADRYWVGGAGTWDATTTTNWSATSGGAGGASAPTSADNVIFNTLSNATAYAVTVGTNANAQDITIAGPAVGNVTITSGATAVINCYGSWTSAATGVVFTTTSGAIINFLATTTGKTITTNNVTLGAMAVILSGVGGEWSLGSAFTITANFTVTSGTFTTTASNYALNALRLLSSSVNVRSISFNASIITVSGPTAVDFTTTTNLTFNAGTSTLIGTNSSSTLAGGAQTFYNVTFAATVSGTTTIIGANTFNVLTQAAISAAGLRFVLLSANQTIATLTLSSGASAVTRTFVVSNTIGT
;
A
#
# COMPACT_ATOMS: atom_id res chain seq x y z
N MET A 1 25.23 13.05 1.33
CA MET A 1 24.21 12.42 2.19
C MET A 1 24.55 12.81 3.61
N ALA A 2 23.69 13.56 4.27
CA ALA A 2 23.85 13.93 5.67
C ALA A 2 22.70 13.34 6.49
N ASP A 3 22.95 13.07 7.75
CA ASP A 3 21.88 12.68 8.67
C ASP A 3 21.21 13.91 9.25
N ARG A 4 19.88 13.86 9.35
CA ARG A 4 19.03 14.86 10.01
C ARG A 4 18.23 14.16 11.09
N TYR A 5 18.59 14.45 12.31
CA TYR A 5 17.95 13.90 13.51
C TYR A 5 16.84 14.82 13.97
N TRP A 6 15.68 14.24 14.20
CA TRP A 6 14.60 14.98 14.86
C TRP A 6 14.96 15.22 16.34
N VAL A 7 14.73 16.43 16.82
CA VAL A 7 14.97 16.84 18.22
C VAL A 7 13.90 17.81 18.70
N GLY A 8 13.77 17.96 20.02
CA GLY A 8 12.94 19.01 20.63
C GLY A 8 11.44 18.68 20.72
N GLY A 9 11.03 17.45 20.51
CA GLY A 9 9.65 17.02 20.75
C GLY A 9 8.68 17.37 19.61
N ALA A 10 7.56 18.01 19.92
CA ALA A 10 6.53 18.33 18.91
C ALA A 10 7.01 19.38 17.90
N GLY A 11 6.59 19.23 16.64
CA GLY A 11 6.97 20.16 15.58
C GLY A 11 6.45 19.78 14.19
N THR A 12 6.91 20.51 13.17
CA THR A 12 6.51 20.29 11.78
C THR A 12 7.68 19.78 10.94
N TRP A 13 7.47 18.68 10.24
CA TRP A 13 8.38 18.20 9.20
C TRP A 13 7.88 18.65 7.83
N ASP A 14 8.55 19.63 7.27
CA ASP A 14 8.32 20.19 5.94
C ASP A 14 9.66 20.55 5.27
N ALA A 15 9.60 21.27 4.13
CA ALA A 15 10.79 21.67 3.37
C ALA A 15 11.57 22.85 3.99
N THR A 16 11.05 23.53 5.02
CA THR A 16 11.56 24.84 5.46
C THR A 16 11.83 24.94 6.97
N THR A 17 11.08 24.20 7.78
CA THR A 17 11.21 24.24 9.24
C THR A 17 12.51 23.61 9.70
N THR A 18 13.32 24.38 10.43
CA THR A 18 14.67 23.99 10.87
C THR A 18 14.77 23.69 12.37
N THR A 19 13.84 24.19 13.17
CA THR A 19 13.92 24.17 14.65
C THR A 19 14.05 22.79 15.26
N ASN A 20 13.45 21.79 14.65
CA ASN A 20 13.46 20.41 15.15
C ASN A 20 14.49 19.50 14.47
N TRP A 21 15.40 20.05 13.67
CA TRP A 21 16.44 19.27 13.00
C TRP A 21 17.81 19.51 13.61
N SER A 22 18.56 18.45 13.80
CA SER A 22 19.95 18.46 14.26
C SER A 22 20.85 17.65 13.33
N ALA A 23 22.09 18.04 13.20
CA ALA A 23 23.13 17.27 12.50
C ALA A 23 23.66 16.08 13.33
N THR A 24 23.32 16.01 14.61
CA THR A 24 23.74 14.95 15.53
C THR A 24 22.58 14.46 16.37
N SER A 25 22.58 13.18 16.71
CA SER A 25 21.53 12.57 17.54
C SER A 25 21.46 13.22 18.91
N GLY A 26 20.30 13.73 19.31
CA GLY A 26 20.07 14.45 20.56
C GLY A 26 20.76 15.80 20.66
N GLY A 27 21.31 16.32 19.57
CA GLY A 27 21.98 17.62 19.52
C GLY A 27 21.02 18.81 19.52
N ALA A 28 21.57 20.02 19.43
CA ALA A 28 20.77 21.24 19.33
C ALA A 28 20.02 21.31 17.99
N GLY A 29 18.78 21.79 18.02
CA GLY A 29 18.02 22.08 16.83
C GLY A 29 18.59 23.29 16.04
N GLY A 30 18.07 23.51 14.82
CA GLY A 30 18.49 24.60 13.94
C GLY A 30 19.32 24.15 12.73
N ALA A 31 19.54 22.85 12.54
CA ALA A 31 20.07 22.32 11.28
C ALA A 31 19.06 22.53 10.15
N SER A 32 19.53 22.51 8.90
CA SER A 32 18.66 22.65 7.74
C SER A 32 17.57 21.57 7.70
N ALA A 33 16.39 21.91 7.19
CA ALA A 33 15.37 20.92 6.86
C ALA A 33 15.97 19.85 5.92
N PRO A 34 15.52 18.58 6.04
CA PRO A 34 16.01 17.50 5.19
C PRO A 34 15.66 17.73 3.72
N THR A 35 16.59 17.36 2.86
CA THR A 35 16.44 17.35 1.40
C THR A 35 16.33 15.91 0.88
N SER A 36 16.14 15.73 -0.42
CA SER A 36 16.17 14.42 -1.09
C SER A 36 17.50 13.65 -0.93
N ALA A 37 18.56 14.31 -0.48
CA ALA A 37 19.88 13.74 -0.27
C ALA A 37 20.21 13.46 1.21
N ASP A 38 19.30 13.78 2.14
CA ASP A 38 19.54 13.65 3.58
C ASP A 38 18.70 12.52 4.19
N ASN A 39 19.29 11.75 5.07
CA ASN A 39 18.54 10.75 5.85
C ASN A 39 17.75 11.46 6.96
N VAL A 40 16.55 10.99 7.18
CA VAL A 40 15.68 11.45 8.27
C VAL A 40 15.63 10.39 9.36
N ILE A 41 15.97 10.77 10.58
CA ILE A 41 16.11 9.86 11.70
C ILE A 41 15.34 10.37 12.91
N PHE A 42 14.34 9.61 13.33
CA PHE A 42 13.68 9.70 14.63
C PHE A 42 14.22 8.58 15.51
N ASN A 43 14.65 8.88 16.71
CA ASN A 43 15.21 7.89 17.64
C ASN A 43 14.88 8.22 19.10
N THR A 44 15.42 7.44 20.02
CA THR A 44 15.15 7.62 21.47
C THR A 44 15.64 8.96 22.03
N LEU A 45 16.54 9.65 21.35
CA LEU A 45 17.04 10.98 21.73
C LEU A 45 16.29 12.13 21.07
N SER A 46 15.30 11.84 20.21
CA SER A 46 14.45 12.86 19.58
C SER A 46 13.60 13.61 20.62
N ASN A 47 13.13 12.90 21.62
CA ASN A 47 12.49 13.43 22.82
C ASN A 47 12.51 12.38 23.95
N ALA A 48 12.42 12.82 25.20
CA ALA A 48 12.41 11.91 26.36
C ALA A 48 11.07 11.16 26.50
N THR A 49 9.97 11.77 26.08
CA THR A 49 8.59 11.26 26.20
C THR A 49 7.85 11.34 24.88
N ALA A 50 6.60 10.88 24.88
CA ALA A 50 5.72 10.96 23.69
C ALA A 50 5.68 12.37 23.09
N TYR A 51 5.66 12.43 21.76
CA TYR A 51 5.54 13.69 21.00
C TYR A 51 4.85 13.48 19.65
N ALA A 52 4.37 14.57 19.06
CA ALA A 52 3.73 14.56 17.76
C ALA A 52 4.56 15.33 16.73
N VAL A 53 4.65 14.77 15.53
CA VAL A 53 5.26 15.39 14.37
C VAL A 53 4.20 15.59 13.30
N THR A 54 3.95 16.84 12.95
CA THR A 54 3.02 17.18 11.87
C THR A 54 3.76 17.19 10.54
N VAL A 55 3.35 16.34 9.63
CA VAL A 55 3.88 16.35 8.26
C VAL A 55 3.22 17.50 7.50
N GLY A 56 4.04 18.37 6.93
CA GLY A 56 3.64 19.43 6.02
C GLY A 56 3.69 19.00 4.54
N THR A 57 3.73 19.98 3.67
CA THR A 57 3.99 19.76 2.25
C THR A 57 5.48 19.59 2.01
N ASN A 58 5.86 18.66 1.10
CA ASN A 58 7.26 18.42 0.69
C ASN A 58 8.22 18.07 1.85
N ALA A 59 7.80 17.20 2.76
CA ALA A 59 8.68 16.56 3.72
C ALA A 59 9.60 15.58 2.96
N ASN A 60 10.88 15.93 2.80
CA ASN A 60 11.80 15.15 1.97
C ASN A 60 12.76 14.32 2.83
N ALA A 61 13.17 13.17 2.29
CA ALA A 61 14.23 12.34 2.86
C ALA A 61 14.86 11.45 1.79
N GLN A 62 16.15 11.17 1.92
CA GLN A 62 16.77 10.05 1.23
C GLN A 62 16.26 8.75 1.85
N ASP A 63 16.76 8.36 2.99
CA ASP A 63 16.23 7.25 3.77
C ASP A 63 15.46 7.76 5.00
N ILE A 64 14.45 7.02 5.41
CA ILE A 64 13.63 7.36 6.59
C ILE A 64 13.77 6.25 7.63
N THR A 65 14.17 6.63 8.83
CA THR A 65 14.19 5.73 9.99
C THR A 65 13.35 6.35 11.10
N ILE A 66 12.33 5.65 11.55
CA ILE A 66 11.44 6.12 12.62
C ILE A 66 11.45 5.12 13.77
N ALA A 67 11.97 5.55 14.91
CA ALA A 67 11.84 4.87 16.19
C ALA A 67 11.24 5.84 17.21
N GLY A 68 10.48 5.31 18.17
CA GLY A 68 9.87 6.11 19.21
C GLY A 68 10.86 6.60 20.26
N PRO A 69 10.43 7.50 21.14
CA PRO A 69 11.18 7.92 22.32
C PRO A 69 11.36 6.75 23.31
N ALA A 70 12.16 6.96 24.33
CA ALA A 70 12.36 5.95 25.38
C ALA A 70 11.04 5.61 26.13
N VAL A 71 10.13 6.57 26.25
CA VAL A 71 8.82 6.41 26.89
C VAL A 71 7.73 6.99 26.00
N GLY A 72 6.74 6.16 25.66
CA GLY A 72 5.61 6.54 24.82
C GLY A 72 5.87 6.42 23.32
N ASN A 73 5.19 7.20 22.51
CA ASN A 73 5.23 7.09 21.05
C ASN A 73 5.65 8.41 20.39
N VAL A 74 6.31 8.30 19.23
CA VAL A 74 6.23 9.35 18.21
C VAL A 74 4.94 9.17 17.44
N THR A 75 4.12 10.21 17.39
CA THR A 75 2.89 10.21 16.59
C THR A 75 3.11 11.07 15.34
N ILE A 76 3.16 10.43 14.18
CA ILE A 76 3.22 11.13 12.89
C ILE A 76 1.80 11.51 12.50
N THR A 77 1.53 12.80 12.40
CA THR A 77 0.23 13.35 12.02
C THR A 77 0.29 13.99 10.63
N SER A 78 -0.80 14.00 9.90
CA SER A 78 -0.86 14.66 8.60
C SER A 78 -2.19 15.35 8.36
N GLY A 79 -2.17 16.51 7.70
CA GLY A 79 -3.31 17.07 7.01
C GLY A 79 -3.49 16.46 5.61
N ALA A 80 -4.59 16.78 4.94
CA ALA A 80 -4.93 16.22 3.61
C ALA A 80 -3.94 16.61 2.49
N THR A 81 -3.16 17.67 2.67
CA THR A 81 -2.15 18.14 1.71
C THR A 81 -0.73 17.73 2.07
N ALA A 82 -0.56 16.92 3.10
CA ALA A 82 0.74 16.46 3.55
C ALA A 82 1.38 15.51 2.53
N VAL A 83 2.67 15.70 2.26
CA VAL A 83 3.43 14.87 1.33
C VAL A 83 4.78 14.52 1.93
N ILE A 84 5.07 13.23 2.04
CA ILE A 84 6.41 12.71 2.32
C ILE A 84 7.01 12.19 1.02
N ASN A 85 8.16 12.70 0.63
CA ASN A 85 8.95 12.24 -0.51
C ASN A 85 10.15 11.43 -0.01
N CYS A 86 10.13 10.12 -0.18
CA CYS A 86 11.19 9.19 0.19
C CYS A 86 11.96 8.77 -1.07
N TYR A 87 13.23 9.13 -1.16
CA TYR A 87 14.11 8.84 -2.29
C TYR A 87 14.94 7.56 -2.07
N GLY A 88 14.72 6.85 -0.98
CA GLY A 88 15.44 5.65 -0.59
C GLY A 88 14.56 4.64 0.14
N SER A 89 15.06 4.07 1.24
CA SER A 89 14.37 3.08 2.03
C SER A 89 13.57 3.69 3.19
N TRP A 90 12.54 2.98 3.60
CA TRP A 90 11.72 3.30 4.78
C TRP A 90 11.86 2.22 5.84
N THR A 91 12.17 2.62 7.08
CA THR A 91 12.18 1.72 8.24
C THR A 91 11.43 2.35 9.41
N SER A 92 10.42 1.68 9.94
CA SER A 92 9.77 2.02 11.21
C SER A 92 10.09 0.95 12.25
N ALA A 93 10.29 1.35 13.52
CA ALA A 93 10.35 0.40 14.61
C ALA A 93 8.98 -0.26 14.83
N ALA A 94 8.96 -1.49 15.35
CA ALA A 94 7.73 -2.25 15.59
C ALA A 94 6.85 -1.65 16.71
N THR A 95 7.43 -0.85 17.58
CA THR A 95 6.78 -0.21 18.73
C THR A 95 7.21 1.24 18.86
N GLY A 96 6.45 2.03 19.58
CA GLY A 96 6.77 3.45 19.82
C GLY A 96 6.49 4.36 18.62
N VAL A 97 5.84 3.88 17.55
CA VAL A 97 5.51 4.64 16.33
C VAL A 97 4.03 4.52 16.03
N VAL A 98 3.36 5.64 15.86
CA VAL A 98 1.94 5.72 15.52
C VAL A 98 1.73 6.71 14.38
N PHE A 99 0.88 6.36 13.42
CA PHE A 99 0.43 7.27 12.37
C PHE A 99 -1.03 7.64 12.59
N THR A 100 -1.30 8.93 12.76
CA THR A 100 -2.64 9.51 12.81
C THR A 100 -2.80 10.43 11.61
N THR A 101 -3.15 9.85 10.48
CA THR A 101 -3.10 10.53 9.19
C THR A 101 -4.48 10.68 8.57
N THR A 102 -4.66 11.72 7.77
CA THR A 102 -5.92 12.02 7.09
C THR A 102 -5.88 11.57 5.63
N SER A 103 -7.05 11.28 5.08
CA SER A 103 -7.21 11.01 3.64
C SER A 103 -6.76 12.22 2.81
N GLY A 104 -6.08 11.95 1.70
CA GLY A 104 -5.48 12.98 0.83
C GLY A 104 -3.98 13.18 1.06
N ALA A 105 -3.44 12.81 2.22
CA ALA A 105 -2.00 12.78 2.44
C ALA A 105 -1.33 11.66 1.62
N ILE A 106 -0.06 11.87 1.24
CA ILE A 106 0.67 11.01 0.31
C ILE A 106 2.06 10.68 0.84
N ILE A 107 2.49 9.45 0.66
CA ILE A 107 3.90 9.04 0.69
C ILE A 107 4.31 8.69 -0.74
N ASN A 108 5.24 9.45 -1.30
CA ASN A 108 5.86 9.15 -2.58
C ASN A 108 7.19 8.42 -2.38
N PHE A 109 7.35 7.27 -2.98
CA PHE A 109 8.63 6.58 -3.11
C PHE A 109 9.23 6.92 -4.47
N LEU A 110 10.34 7.66 -4.46
CA LEU A 110 10.92 8.36 -5.61
C LEU A 110 12.34 7.89 -5.98
N ALA A 111 12.86 6.82 -5.35
CA ALA A 111 14.19 6.30 -5.69
C ALA A 111 14.29 5.96 -7.18
N THR A 112 15.44 6.24 -7.77
CA THR A 112 15.78 5.89 -9.17
C THR A 112 16.79 4.74 -9.25
N THR A 113 17.11 4.12 -8.12
CA THR A 113 18.04 2.99 -7.99
C THR A 113 17.35 1.80 -7.34
N THR A 114 17.87 0.61 -7.60
CA THR A 114 17.36 -0.66 -7.05
C THR A 114 17.75 -0.89 -5.58
N GLY A 115 17.20 -1.97 -4.98
CA GLY A 115 17.58 -2.44 -3.65
C GLY A 115 17.02 -1.61 -2.49
N LYS A 116 15.95 -0.83 -2.69
CA LYS A 116 15.28 -0.10 -1.60
C LYS A 116 14.26 -1.00 -0.91
N THR A 117 14.06 -0.76 0.39
CA THR A 117 13.14 -1.55 1.22
C THR A 117 12.08 -0.66 1.88
N ILE A 118 10.88 -1.24 2.04
CA ILE A 118 9.82 -0.66 2.85
C ILE A 118 9.59 -1.62 4.03
N THR A 119 10.07 -1.25 5.22
CA THR A 119 10.01 -2.05 6.44
C THR A 119 9.21 -1.28 7.49
N THR A 120 7.93 -1.58 7.63
CA THR A 120 7.07 -0.91 8.62
C THR A 120 6.97 -1.66 9.93
N ASN A 121 7.46 -2.91 9.99
CA ASN A 121 7.39 -3.78 11.15
C ASN A 121 5.98 -3.86 11.76
N ASN A 122 4.97 -4.01 10.89
CA ASN A 122 3.53 -4.04 11.19
C ASN A 122 2.93 -2.70 11.70
N VAL A 123 3.67 -1.60 11.64
CA VAL A 123 3.09 -0.27 11.88
C VAL A 123 2.23 0.10 10.67
N THR A 124 0.96 0.41 10.91
CA THR A 124 0.04 0.88 9.86
C THR A 124 0.31 2.35 9.57
N LEU A 125 0.54 2.70 8.30
CA LEU A 125 0.80 4.09 7.87
C LEU A 125 -0.49 4.94 7.77
N GLY A 126 -1.62 4.39 8.22
CA GLY A 126 -2.90 5.09 8.28
C GLY A 126 -3.51 5.37 6.91
N ALA A 127 -4.13 6.54 6.75
CA ALA A 127 -4.87 6.93 5.56
C ALA A 127 -4.03 7.66 4.49
N MET A 128 -2.70 7.65 4.61
CA MET A 128 -1.81 8.18 3.56
C MET A 128 -1.80 7.24 2.36
N ALA A 129 -2.06 7.78 1.17
CA ALA A 129 -1.86 7.03 -0.06
C ALA A 129 -0.36 6.79 -0.30
N VAL A 130 -0.02 5.62 -0.80
CA VAL A 130 1.36 5.27 -1.13
C VAL A 130 1.51 5.19 -2.64
N ILE A 131 2.49 5.91 -3.18
CA ILE A 131 2.77 5.98 -4.61
C ILE A 131 4.24 5.64 -4.86
N LEU A 132 4.49 4.60 -5.63
CA LEU A 132 5.81 4.29 -6.16
C LEU A 132 5.92 4.92 -7.54
N SER A 133 6.79 5.91 -7.70
CA SER A 133 6.90 6.70 -8.94
C SER A 133 8.36 6.97 -9.39
N GLY A 134 9.34 6.38 -8.73
CA GLY A 134 10.75 6.49 -9.12
C GLY A 134 11.07 5.69 -10.38
N VAL A 135 11.44 6.37 -11.45
CA VAL A 135 11.81 5.71 -12.71
C VAL A 135 13.11 4.92 -12.53
N GLY A 136 13.07 3.61 -12.80
CA GLY A 136 14.22 2.72 -12.60
C GLY A 136 14.45 2.31 -11.15
N GLY A 137 13.68 2.83 -10.20
CA GLY A 137 13.74 2.43 -8.80
C GLY A 137 13.12 1.06 -8.55
N GLU A 138 13.53 0.43 -7.46
CA GLU A 138 12.97 -0.84 -7.00
C GLU A 138 12.76 -0.79 -5.50
N TRP A 139 11.58 -1.22 -5.06
CA TRP A 139 11.24 -1.39 -3.66
C TRP A 139 10.75 -2.79 -3.37
N SER A 140 11.26 -3.32 -2.29
CA SER A 140 10.81 -4.60 -1.75
C SER A 140 10.24 -4.42 -0.34
N LEU A 141 9.25 -5.24 0.03
CA LEU A 141 8.78 -5.26 1.41
C LEU A 141 9.82 -5.94 2.32
N GLY A 142 10.19 -5.28 3.42
CA GLY A 142 11.00 -5.84 4.50
C GLY A 142 10.15 -6.38 5.67
N SER A 143 8.86 -6.14 5.66
CA SER A 143 7.87 -6.64 6.63
C SER A 143 6.47 -6.62 6.01
N ALA A 144 5.46 -7.19 6.69
CA ALA A 144 4.07 -6.98 6.31
C ALA A 144 3.74 -5.47 6.27
N PHE A 145 2.98 -5.06 5.27
CA PHE A 145 2.71 -3.66 4.97
C PHE A 145 1.20 -3.40 4.99
N THR A 146 0.77 -2.43 5.78
CA THR A 146 -0.65 -2.09 5.92
C THR A 146 -0.88 -0.59 5.80
N ILE A 147 -1.79 -0.22 4.91
CA ILE A 147 -2.35 1.13 4.77
C ILE A 147 -3.88 1.05 4.63
N THR A 148 -4.58 2.09 5.02
CA THR A 148 -6.05 2.20 4.83
C THR A 148 -6.42 3.07 3.62
N ALA A 149 -5.45 3.36 2.75
CA ALA A 149 -5.56 4.15 1.54
C ALA A 149 -5.09 3.36 0.31
N ASN A 150 -4.95 4.03 -0.82
CA ASN A 150 -4.51 3.41 -2.07
C ASN A 150 -3.01 3.12 -2.06
N PHE A 151 -2.64 1.96 -2.60
CA PHE A 151 -1.28 1.62 -2.98
C PHE A 151 -1.17 1.67 -4.51
N THR A 152 -0.32 2.54 -5.02
CA THR A 152 -0.23 2.83 -6.46
C THR A 152 1.20 2.62 -6.96
N VAL A 153 1.38 1.89 -8.05
CA VAL A 153 2.65 1.77 -8.76
C VAL A 153 2.54 2.49 -10.10
N THR A 154 3.18 3.64 -10.22
CA THR A 154 3.18 4.46 -11.45
C THR A 154 4.44 4.30 -12.27
N SER A 155 5.58 3.95 -11.65
CA SER A 155 6.83 3.60 -12.33
C SER A 155 7.75 2.81 -11.39
N GLY A 156 8.80 2.19 -11.95
CA GLY A 156 9.74 1.36 -11.18
C GLY A 156 9.23 -0.03 -10.87
N THR A 157 9.86 -0.70 -9.93
CA THR A 157 9.57 -2.10 -9.57
C THR A 157 9.09 -2.19 -8.12
N PHE A 158 8.04 -2.96 -7.89
CA PHE A 158 7.57 -3.37 -6.57
C PHE A 158 7.58 -4.89 -6.43
N THR A 159 8.10 -5.39 -5.32
CA THR A 159 8.08 -6.82 -4.99
C THR A 159 7.78 -7.06 -3.51
N THR A 160 7.05 -8.13 -3.23
CA THR A 160 6.82 -8.59 -1.85
C THR A 160 7.94 -9.47 -1.30
N THR A 161 9.00 -9.70 -2.09
CA THR A 161 10.17 -10.55 -1.79
C THR A 161 9.87 -12.05 -1.61
N ALA A 162 10.91 -12.86 -1.53
CA ALA A 162 10.80 -14.29 -1.25
C ALA A 162 10.29 -14.61 0.18
N SER A 163 10.29 -13.62 1.08
CA SER A 163 9.70 -13.74 2.42
C SER A 163 8.17 -13.67 2.40
N ASN A 164 7.57 -13.37 1.23
CA ASN A 164 6.12 -13.38 1.03
C ASN A 164 5.34 -12.49 2.01
N TYR A 165 5.87 -11.30 2.30
CA TYR A 165 5.21 -10.35 3.20
C TYR A 165 3.83 -9.94 2.67
N ALA A 166 2.86 -9.88 3.56
CA ALA A 166 1.51 -9.44 3.23
C ALA A 166 1.45 -7.96 2.89
N LEU A 167 0.58 -7.61 1.93
CA LEU A 167 0.21 -6.23 1.60
C LEU A 167 -1.28 -6.05 1.85
N ASN A 168 -1.64 -5.10 2.71
CA ASN A 168 -3.03 -4.70 2.96
C ASN A 168 -3.24 -3.25 2.56
N ALA A 169 -4.19 -2.99 1.66
CA ALA A 169 -4.49 -1.65 1.16
C ALA A 169 -5.99 -1.47 0.91
N LEU A 170 -6.43 -0.22 0.75
CA LEU A 170 -7.78 0.07 0.27
C LEU A 170 -7.94 -0.39 -1.19
N ARG A 171 -6.98 -0.02 -2.04
CA ARG A 171 -6.94 -0.37 -3.47
C ARG A 171 -5.51 -0.62 -3.92
N LEU A 172 -5.36 -1.45 -4.92
CA LEU A 172 -4.10 -1.66 -5.63
C LEU A 172 -4.24 -1.13 -7.06
N LEU A 173 -3.47 -0.09 -7.37
CA LEU A 173 -3.61 0.66 -8.61
C LEU A 173 -2.33 0.65 -9.44
N SER A 174 -2.47 0.53 -10.75
CA SER A 174 -1.37 0.65 -11.70
C SER A 174 -1.88 1.16 -13.05
N SER A 175 -2.29 2.44 -13.09
CA SER A 175 -2.93 3.08 -14.24
C SER A 175 -2.02 3.97 -15.09
N SER A 176 -0.70 3.89 -14.89
CA SER A 176 0.31 4.67 -15.63
C SER A 176 0.71 3.99 -16.95
N VAL A 177 1.26 4.74 -17.90
CA VAL A 177 1.93 4.24 -19.12
C VAL A 177 3.44 4.11 -18.96
N ASN A 178 4.01 4.50 -17.82
CA ASN A 178 5.45 4.37 -17.56
C ASN A 178 5.85 2.89 -17.42
N VAL A 179 7.15 2.63 -17.59
CA VAL A 179 7.71 1.30 -17.31
C VAL A 179 7.58 0.99 -15.83
N ARG A 180 6.91 -0.11 -15.52
CA ARG A 180 6.68 -0.57 -14.16
C ARG A 180 6.53 -2.08 -14.07
N SER A 181 6.95 -2.62 -12.92
CA SER A 181 6.87 -4.04 -12.63
C SER A 181 6.26 -4.27 -11.25
N ILE A 182 5.39 -5.26 -11.13
CA ILE A 182 4.77 -5.65 -9.87
C ILE A 182 4.91 -7.17 -9.72
N SER A 183 5.51 -7.63 -8.61
CA SER A 183 5.66 -9.05 -8.30
C SER A 183 5.16 -9.36 -6.89
N PHE A 184 4.27 -10.36 -6.77
CA PHE A 184 3.66 -10.74 -5.50
C PHE A 184 4.23 -12.00 -4.88
N ASN A 185 5.05 -12.77 -5.61
CA ASN A 185 5.62 -14.04 -5.14
C ASN A 185 4.53 -15.00 -4.60
N ALA A 186 4.60 -15.43 -3.33
CA ALA A 186 3.56 -16.23 -2.68
C ALA A 186 2.80 -15.44 -1.59
N SER A 187 2.77 -14.12 -1.70
CA SER A 187 2.17 -13.25 -0.69
C SER A 187 0.65 -13.26 -0.68
N ILE A 188 0.08 -12.85 0.45
CA ILE A 188 -1.34 -12.53 0.59
C ILE A 188 -1.50 -11.01 0.39
N ILE A 189 -2.30 -10.64 -0.59
CA ILE A 189 -2.61 -9.24 -0.92
C ILE A 189 -4.08 -9.01 -0.60
N THR A 190 -4.36 -8.18 0.40
CA THR A 190 -5.75 -7.88 0.81
C THR A 190 -6.12 -6.46 0.38
N VAL A 191 -7.24 -6.33 -0.31
CA VAL A 191 -7.80 -5.04 -0.75
C VAL A 191 -9.24 -4.90 -0.26
N SER A 192 -9.54 -3.75 0.35
CA SER A 192 -10.81 -3.54 1.07
C SER A 192 -11.75 -2.53 0.39
N GLY A 193 -11.30 -1.86 -0.66
CA GLY A 193 -12.10 -0.87 -1.37
C GLY A 193 -13.01 -1.46 -2.45
N PRO A 194 -13.98 -0.68 -2.93
CA PRO A 194 -14.91 -1.11 -3.97
C PRO A 194 -14.23 -1.31 -5.33
N THR A 195 -13.19 -0.56 -5.67
CA THR A 195 -12.27 -0.89 -6.76
C THR A 195 -11.05 -1.54 -6.14
N ALA A 196 -11.05 -2.87 -6.06
CA ALA A 196 -9.99 -3.60 -5.40
C ALA A 196 -8.66 -3.47 -6.16
N VAL A 197 -8.69 -3.74 -7.46
CA VAL A 197 -7.52 -3.68 -8.36
C VAL A 197 -7.89 -2.92 -9.62
N ASP A 198 -6.98 -2.04 -10.06
CA ASP A 198 -7.04 -1.41 -11.38
C ASP A 198 -5.67 -1.52 -12.09
N PHE A 199 -5.61 -2.46 -13.05
CA PHE A 199 -4.50 -2.68 -13.96
C PHE A 199 -4.93 -2.49 -15.43
N THR A 200 -5.96 -1.69 -15.68
CA THR A 200 -6.51 -1.49 -17.03
C THR A 200 -5.50 -0.90 -18.00
N THR A 201 -4.56 -0.08 -17.53
CA THR A 201 -3.46 0.42 -18.35
C THR A 201 -2.32 -0.60 -18.36
N THR A 202 -2.25 -1.43 -19.39
CA THR A 202 -1.26 -2.50 -19.50
C THR A 202 0.03 -2.10 -20.21
N THR A 203 0.04 -0.95 -20.88
CA THR A 203 1.24 -0.44 -21.56
C THR A 203 2.40 -0.33 -20.59
N ASN A 204 3.51 -1.00 -20.91
CA ASN A 204 4.74 -1.04 -20.10
C ASN A 204 4.54 -1.58 -18.66
N LEU A 205 3.48 -2.35 -18.40
CA LEU A 205 3.27 -3.08 -17.16
C LEU A 205 3.81 -4.51 -17.31
N THR A 206 4.72 -4.89 -16.43
CA THR A 206 5.08 -6.29 -16.18
C THR A 206 4.44 -6.71 -14.86
N PHE A 207 3.52 -7.67 -14.90
CA PHE A 207 2.88 -8.20 -13.71
C PHE A 207 3.22 -9.68 -13.53
N ASN A 208 3.67 -10.03 -12.34
CA ASN A 208 3.96 -11.41 -11.94
C ASN A 208 3.21 -11.71 -10.64
N ALA A 209 2.14 -12.47 -10.74
CA ALA A 209 1.38 -12.89 -9.56
C ALA A 209 2.15 -13.91 -8.70
N GLY A 210 3.14 -14.62 -9.25
CA GLY A 210 3.77 -15.75 -8.55
C GLY A 210 2.72 -16.81 -8.17
N THR A 211 2.72 -17.23 -6.91
CA THR A 211 1.68 -18.11 -6.32
C THR A 211 0.83 -17.36 -5.28
N SER A 212 0.71 -16.05 -5.42
CA SER A 212 0.00 -15.17 -4.47
C SER A 212 -1.51 -15.44 -4.39
N THR A 213 -2.09 -15.00 -3.30
CA THR A 213 -3.55 -14.92 -3.13
C THR A 213 -3.97 -13.47 -2.98
N LEU A 214 -4.77 -12.97 -3.92
CA LEU A 214 -5.43 -11.68 -3.85
C LEU A 214 -6.80 -11.84 -3.19
N ILE A 215 -7.07 -11.06 -2.14
CA ILE A 215 -8.32 -11.12 -1.38
C ILE A 215 -9.04 -9.78 -1.46
N GLY A 216 -10.21 -9.74 -2.10
CA GLY A 216 -11.13 -8.60 -2.06
C GLY A 216 -12.14 -8.76 -0.92
N THR A 217 -12.18 -7.81 0.01
CA THR A 217 -13.06 -7.92 1.19
C THR A 217 -14.30 -7.03 1.11
N ASN A 218 -14.40 -6.14 0.13
CA ASN A 218 -15.56 -5.28 -0.07
C ASN A 218 -16.76 -6.06 -0.62
N SER A 219 -17.96 -5.73 -0.19
CA SER A 219 -19.19 -6.37 -0.67
C SER A 219 -19.47 -6.11 -2.16
N SER A 220 -18.99 -5.00 -2.68
CA SER A 220 -19.09 -4.64 -4.11
C SER A 220 -17.68 -4.37 -4.63
N SER A 221 -16.96 -5.45 -4.98
CA SER A 221 -15.57 -5.36 -5.43
C SER A 221 -15.46 -5.37 -6.95
N THR A 222 -14.62 -4.50 -7.49
CA THR A 222 -14.21 -4.54 -8.91
C THR A 222 -12.75 -4.96 -9.02
N LEU A 223 -12.47 -6.01 -9.79
CA LEU A 223 -11.15 -6.38 -10.25
C LEU A 223 -11.03 -6.03 -11.73
N ALA A 224 -10.39 -4.91 -12.03
CA ALA A 224 -10.09 -4.48 -13.39
C ALA A 224 -8.65 -4.93 -13.73
N GLY A 225 -8.52 -6.21 -14.12
CA GLY A 225 -7.24 -6.90 -14.18
C GLY A 225 -6.40 -6.58 -15.43
N GLY A 226 -6.96 -5.97 -16.48
CA GLY A 226 -6.19 -5.61 -17.68
C GLY A 226 -5.65 -6.81 -18.44
N ALA A 227 -6.39 -7.90 -18.51
CA ALA A 227 -5.99 -9.16 -19.16
C ALA A 227 -4.71 -9.80 -18.53
N GLN A 228 -4.51 -9.60 -17.23
CA GLN A 228 -3.38 -10.18 -16.52
C GLN A 228 -3.67 -11.62 -16.03
N THR A 229 -2.59 -12.34 -15.71
CA THR A 229 -2.67 -13.65 -15.07
C THR A 229 -2.50 -13.48 -13.56
N PHE A 230 -3.54 -13.84 -12.80
CA PHE A 230 -3.54 -13.94 -11.35
C PHE A 230 -3.42 -15.40 -10.94
N TYR A 231 -2.79 -15.68 -9.80
CA TYR A 231 -2.75 -17.05 -9.30
C TYR A 231 -4.05 -17.38 -8.57
N ASN A 232 -4.22 -17.00 -7.32
CA ASN A 232 -5.46 -17.18 -6.60
C ASN A 232 -6.16 -15.84 -6.35
N VAL A 233 -7.46 -15.77 -6.61
CA VAL A 233 -8.28 -14.61 -6.28
C VAL A 233 -9.48 -15.05 -5.47
N THR A 234 -9.71 -14.40 -4.34
CA THR A 234 -10.85 -14.67 -3.44
C THR A 234 -11.63 -13.38 -3.19
N PHE A 235 -12.90 -13.37 -3.49
CA PHE A 235 -13.82 -12.35 -3.03
C PHE A 235 -14.45 -12.83 -1.73
N ALA A 236 -13.97 -12.29 -0.60
CA ALA A 236 -14.19 -12.81 0.74
C ALA A 236 -15.37 -12.18 1.48
N ALA A 237 -16.04 -11.16 0.89
CA ALA A 237 -17.18 -10.53 1.54
C ALA A 237 -18.35 -11.50 1.73
N THR A 238 -18.89 -11.51 2.93
CA THR A 238 -19.94 -12.46 3.37
C THR A 238 -21.36 -11.88 3.33
N VAL A 239 -21.52 -10.68 2.78
CA VAL A 239 -22.82 -9.99 2.60
C VAL A 239 -23.19 -9.91 1.12
N SER A 240 -24.44 -9.57 0.84
CA SER A 240 -24.94 -9.35 -0.53
C SER A 240 -24.11 -8.28 -1.25
N GLY A 241 -24.04 -8.37 -2.56
CA GLY A 241 -23.34 -7.38 -3.38
C GLY A 241 -22.95 -7.90 -4.75
N THR A 242 -22.20 -7.09 -5.49
CA THR A 242 -21.75 -7.43 -6.84
C THR A 242 -20.23 -7.41 -6.90
N THR A 243 -19.66 -8.51 -7.34
CA THR A 243 -18.26 -8.59 -7.75
C THR A 243 -18.19 -8.39 -9.25
N THR A 244 -17.38 -7.45 -9.73
CA THR A 244 -17.19 -7.21 -11.17
C THR A 244 -15.76 -7.57 -11.57
N ILE A 245 -15.59 -8.37 -12.61
CA ILE A 245 -14.30 -8.74 -13.18
C ILE A 245 -14.22 -8.16 -14.59
N ILE A 246 -13.27 -7.24 -14.79
CA ILE A 246 -13.06 -6.49 -16.03
C ILE A 246 -11.77 -6.93 -16.70
N GLY A 247 -11.81 -7.11 -18.03
CA GLY A 247 -10.70 -7.60 -18.83
C GLY A 247 -10.68 -9.13 -18.93
N ALA A 248 -10.02 -9.66 -19.94
CA ALA A 248 -9.94 -11.10 -20.23
C ALA A 248 -8.80 -11.74 -19.38
N ASN A 249 -9.00 -11.87 -18.08
CA ASN A 249 -7.98 -12.31 -17.13
C ASN A 249 -7.87 -13.84 -17.08
N THR A 250 -6.74 -14.32 -16.57
CA THR A 250 -6.48 -15.73 -16.28
C THR A 250 -6.33 -15.94 -14.79
N PHE A 251 -6.95 -17.00 -14.26
CA PHE A 251 -6.91 -17.38 -12.84
C PHE A 251 -6.57 -18.87 -12.68
N ASN A 252 -5.66 -19.21 -11.76
CA ASN A 252 -5.50 -20.57 -11.30
C ASN A 252 -6.71 -20.97 -10.44
N VAL A 253 -7.04 -20.19 -9.41
CA VAL A 253 -8.26 -20.36 -8.62
C VAL A 253 -8.99 -19.03 -8.51
N LEU A 254 -10.28 -19.04 -8.86
CA LEU A 254 -11.20 -17.92 -8.58
C LEU A 254 -12.25 -18.39 -7.56
N THR A 255 -12.29 -17.76 -6.41
CA THR A 255 -13.21 -18.09 -5.33
C THR A 255 -14.15 -16.94 -5.01
N GLN A 256 -15.44 -17.23 -4.96
CA GLN A 256 -16.45 -16.38 -4.33
C GLN A 256 -16.86 -17.03 -3.01
N ALA A 257 -16.56 -16.36 -1.89
CA ALA A 257 -16.92 -16.84 -0.57
C ALA A 257 -18.44 -16.91 -0.36
N ALA A 258 -18.87 -17.77 0.54
CA ALA A 258 -20.27 -17.92 0.92
C ALA A 258 -20.82 -16.62 1.54
N ILE A 259 -22.10 -16.34 1.28
CA ILE A 259 -22.83 -15.27 1.95
C ILE A 259 -23.37 -15.82 3.29
N SER A 260 -23.11 -15.10 4.38
CA SER A 260 -23.56 -15.50 5.73
C SER A 260 -24.97 -15.05 6.07
N ALA A 261 -25.47 -13.99 5.39
CA ALA A 261 -26.81 -13.45 5.58
C ALA A 261 -27.71 -13.74 4.37
N ALA A 262 -29.00 -13.70 4.53
CA ALA A 262 -29.96 -13.80 3.43
C ALA A 262 -29.66 -12.72 2.36
N GLY A 263 -29.55 -13.14 1.10
CA GLY A 263 -29.28 -12.21 0.02
C GLY A 263 -28.68 -12.86 -1.23
N LEU A 264 -28.35 -12.01 -2.20
CA LEU A 264 -27.83 -12.41 -3.48
C LEU A 264 -26.42 -11.87 -3.68
N ARG A 265 -25.56 -12.68 -4.28
CA ARG A 265 -24.25 -12.30 -4.77
C ARG A 265 -24.23 -12.43 -6.28
N PHE A 266 -23.76 -11.40 -6.95
CA PHE A 266 -23.50 -11.45 -8.39
C PHE A 266 -22.01 -11.42 -8.65
N VAL A 267 -21.52 -12.32 -9.49
CA VAL A 267 -20.18 -12.26 -10.09
C VAL A 267 -20.39 -11.88 -11.56
N LEU A 268 -20.15 -10.61 -11.87
CA LEU A 268 -20.34 -10.03 -13.18
C LEU A 268 -19.04 -10.09 -13.98
N LEU A 269 -19.05 -10.81 -15.09
CA LEU A 269 -17.92 -10.93 -16.01
C LEU A 269 -18.12 -10.01 -17.19
N SER A 270 -17.23 -9.02 -17.40
CA SER A 270 -17.31 -8.09 -18.53
C SER A 270 -16.46 -8.52 -19.75
N ALA A 271 -15.78 -9.66 -19.65
CA ALA A 271 -15.05 -10.29 -20.74
C ALA A 271 -14.89 -11.79 -20.46
N ASN A 272 -14.46 -12.57 -21.45
CA ASN A 272 -14.14 -13.98 -21.27
C ASN A 272 -12.98 -14.13 -20.30
N GLN A 273 -13.16 -14.96 -19.27
CA GLN A 273 -12.14 -15.29 -18.28
C GLN A 273 -11.61 -16.70 -18.54
N THR A 274 -10.30 -16.91 -18.32
CA THR A 274 -9.71 -18.24 -18.26
C THR A 274 -9.55 -18.65 -16.80
N ILE A 275 -10.24 -19.69 -16.34
CA ILE A 275 -10.27 -20.07 -14.93
C ILE A 275 -9.98 -21.58 -14.85
N ALA A 276 -8.87 -21.97 -14.21
CA ALA A 276 -8.56 -23.40 -14.02
C ALA A 276 -9.48 -24.02 -12.96
N THR A 277 -9.73 -23.33 -11.85
CA THR A 277 -10.67 -23.77 -10.81
C THR A 277 -11.58 -22.63 -10.37
N LEU A 278 -12.89 -22.80 -10.53
CA LEU A 278 -13.91 -21.88 -10.01
C LEU A 278 -14.56 -22.47 -8.76
N THR A 279 -14.47 -21.75 -7.64
CA THR A 279 -15.13 -22.12 -6.39
C THR A 279 -16.23 -21.12 -6.07
N LEU A 280 -17.46 -21.55 -6.10
CA LEU A 280 -18.62 -20.77 -5.69
C LEU A 280 -19.15 -21.38 -4.40
N SER A 281 -18.88 -20.74 -3.28
CA SER A 281 -19.38 -21.23 -1.99
C SER A 281 -20.85 -20.83 -1.83
N SER A 282 -21.73 -21.78 -1.59
CA SER A 282 -23.13 -21.53 -1.28
C SER A 282 -23.26 -21.09 0.19
N GLY A 283 -24.14 -20.14 0.46
CA GLY A 283 -24.52 -19.82 1.83
C GLY A 283 -25.26 -20.96 2.53
N ALA A 284 -25.33 -20.89 3.84
CA ALA A 284 -25.93 -21.94 4.69
C ALA A 284 -27.47 -22.04 4.59
N SER A 285 -28.13 -21.21 3.80
CA SER A 285 -29.61 -21.20 3.70
C SER A 285 -30.10 -21.17 2.26
N ALA A 286 -31.32 -21.66 2.05
CA ALA A 286 -31.99 -21.65 0.74
C ALA A 286 -32.21 -20.25 0.14
N VAL A 287 -32.04 -19.19 0.94
CA VAL A 287 -32.20 -17.80 0.52
C VAL A 287 -30.88 -17.10 0.19
N THR A 288 -29.76 -17.81 0.25
CA THR A 288 -28.45 -17.28 -0.11
C THR A 288 -27.99 -17.88 -1.44
N ARG A 289 -27.77 -17.04 -2.46
CA ARG A 289 -27.39 -17.51 -3.79
C ARG A 289 -26.28 -16.64 -4.39
N THR A 290 -25.37 -17.32 -5.10
CA THR A 290 -24.37 -16.67 -5.96
C THR A 290 -24.74 -16.92 -7.42
N PHE A 291 -24.76 -15.85 -8.23
CA PHE A 291 -24.98 -15.91 -9.65
C PHE A 291 -23.72 -15.45 -10.37
N VAL A 292 -23.29 -16.25 -11.34
CA VAL A 292 -22.27 -15.81 -12.31
C VAL A 292 -23.01 -15.35 -13.54
N VAL A 293 -22.79 -14.11 -13.93
CA VAL A 293 -23.46 -13.48 -15.08
C VAL A 293 -22.45 -12.82 -15.98
N SER A 294 -22.68 -12.85 -17.29
CA SER A 294 -21.92 -12.09 -18.28
C SER A 294 -22.73 -10.85 -18.68
N ASN A 295 -22.09 -9.69 -18.73
CA ASN A 295 -22.69 -8.50 -19.33
C ASN A 295 -22.35 -8.37 -20.83
N THR A 296 -21.60 -9.32 -21.39
CA THR A 296 -21.30 -9.40 -22.82
C THR A 296 -22.17 -10.50 -23.40
N ILE A 297 -23.06 -10.15 -24.30
CA ILE A 297 -23.83 -11.14 -25.07
C ILE A 297 -22.82 -11.82 -25.98
N GLY A 298 -22.65 -13.13 -25.82
CA GLY A 298 -21.78 -13.91 -26.69
C GLY A 298 -22.25 -13.81 -28.13
N THR A 299 -21.35 -13.45 -29.02
CA THR A 299 -21.53 -13.60 -30.48
C THR A 299 -21.08 -14.97 -30.90
#